data_e608f0a5d3adf0395790e9b2a6db9959
#
_entry.id   e608f0a5d3adf0395790e9b2a6db9959
#
_cell.length_a   1.000
_cell.length_b   1.000
_cell.length_c   1.000
_cell.angle_alpha   90.00
_cell.angle_beta   90.00
_cell.angle_gamma   90.00
#
_symmetry.space_group_name_H-M   'P 1'
#
loop_
_entity.id
_entity.type
_entity.pdbx_description
1 polymer ?
#
loop_
_entity_poly.entity_id
_entity_poly.type
_entity_poly.pdbx_seq_one_letter_code
_entity_poly.pdbx_strand_id
1 'polypeptide(L)'
;MIKKLVYAVLLIISASSLVASEINIYSYRQPFLIQPLTDAFTKETGVKVNVAYLRKGMIERMKAEGKRSPADVVLTVDISRLAAVVEADLTQPVINETLTKNIPANYRDPDNHWFGLTTRARIIYASKEKVADGEVTTYENLADPKWKGRICTRSGTNAYTVALTSAIIHHHGLEKAEKWLRSVKNNLARKPQGNDRAQVKAIWSG
;
A
#
# COMPACT_ATOMS: atom_id res chain seq x y z
N MET A 1 62.19 -34.75 7.38
CA MET A 1 60.88 -34.66 8.14
C MET A 1 60.19 -33.31 7.99
N ILE A 2 60.58 -32.43 7.08
CA ILE A 2 60.04 -31.06 6.94
C ILE A 2 58.97 -30.91 5.81
N LYS A 3 58.87 -31.90 4.90
CA LYS A 3 57.95 -31.85 3.74
C LYS A 3 56.50 -32.29 4.02
N LYS A 4 56.15 -32.79 5.21
CA LYS A 4 54.78 -33.22 5.57
C LYS A 4 53.96 -32.18 6.37
N LEU A 5 54.57 -31.06 6.76
CA LEU A 5 53.91 -30.02 7.56
C LEU A 5 53.27 -28.92 6.71
N VAL A 6 53.59 -28.83 5.41
CA VAL A 6 53.09 -27.75 4.54
C VAL A 6 51.69 -28.04 3.96
N TYR A 7 51.25 -29.30 3.93
CA TYR A 7 49.92 -29.66 3.40
C TYR A 7 48.76 -29.56 4.40
N ALA A 8 49.04 -29.36 5.68
CA ALA A 8 47.97 -29.24 6.70
C ALA A 8 47.47 -27.82 6.92
N VAL A 9 48.13 -26.80 6.36
CA VAL A 9 47.75 -25.37 6.56
C VAL A 9 46.84 -24.82 5.45
N LEU A 10 46.68 -25.53 4.33
CA LEU A 10 45.89 -25.02 3.17
C LEU A 10 44.41 -25.45 3.17
N LEU A 11 43.89 -26.07 4.20
CA LEU A 11 42.52 -26.58 4.26
C LEU A 11 41.59 -25.82 5.23
N ILE A 12 42.03 -24.66 5.73
CA ILE A 12 41.23 -23.87 6.72
C ILE A 12 40.73 -22.54 6.15
N ILE A 13 40.69 -22.32 4.87
CA ILE A 13 40.18 -21.08 4.32
C ILE A 13 39.10 -21.41 3.29
N SER A 14 37.93 -21.77 3.72
CA SER A 14 36.67 -21.60 2.97
C SER A 14 35.44 -21.96 3.80
N ALA A 15 35.41 -21.64 5.07
CA ALA A 15 34.14 -21.42 5.73
C ALA A 15 33.75 -19.95 5.47
N SER A 16 33.43 -19.62 4.22
CA SER A 16 32.62 -18.45 3.96
C SER A 16 31.34 -18.65 4.78
N SER A 17 31.25 -17.96 5.91
CA SER A 17 30.02 -17.82 6.64
C SER A 17 28.99 -17.37 5.62
N LEU A 18 28.15 -18.29 5.16
CA LEU A 18 26.86 -17.94 4.56
C LEU A 18 26.12 -17.20 5.69
N VAL A 19 26.42 -15.91 5.85
CA VAL A 19 25.50 -15.02 6.55
C VAL A 19 24.27 -15.09 5.68
N ALA A 20 23.28 -15.83 6.12
CA ALA A 20 21.98 -15.84 5.50
C ALA A 20 21.55 -14.37 5.47
N SER A 21 21.63 -13.75 4.29
CA SER A 21 21.23 -12.38 4.13
C SER A 21 19.75 -12.30 4.48
N GLU A 22 19.37 -11.32 5.26
CA GLU A 22 17.96 -11.09 5.59
C GLU A 22 17.56 -9.69 5.16
N ILE A 23 16.28 -9.53 4.85
CA ILE A 23 15.65 -8.25 4.50
C ILE A 23 14.58 -7.94 5.53
N ASN A 24 14.58 -6.73 6.04
CA ASN A 24 13.61 -6.23 7.00
C ASN A 24 12.64 -5.27 6.32
N ILE A 25 11.37 -5.63 6.27
CA ILE A 25 10.31 -4.82 5.66
C ILE A 25 9.47 -4.16 6.74
N TYR A 26 9.40 -2.83 6.74
CA TYR A 26 8.38 -2.10 7.48
C TYR A 26 7.13 -1.96 6.62
N SER A 27 6.00 -2.50 7.08
CA SER A 27 4.81 -2.66 6.26
C SER A 27 3.55 -2.09 6.90
N TYR A 28 2.79 -1.29 6.15
CA TYR A 28 1.40 -0.98 6.45
C TYR A 28 0.43 -2.08 5.98
N ARG A 29 0.93 -3.07 5.24
CA ARG A 29 0.14 -4.21 4.79
C ARG A 29 0.21 -5.34 5.82
N GLN A 30 -0.93 -5.95 6.10
CA GLN A 30 -1.00 -7.09 7.03
C GLN A 30 -0.13 -8.26 6.52
N PRO A 31 0.56 -8.97 7.42
CA PRO A 31 1.48 -10.05 7.05
C PRO A 31 0.84 -11.11 6.14
N PHE A 32 -0.35 -11.58 6.45
CA PHE A 32 -1.04 -12.64 5.67
C PHE A 32 -1.31 -12.25 4.20
N LEU A 33 -1.30 -10.95 3.86
CA LEU A 33 -1.50 -10.47 2.48
C LEU A 33 -0.23 -10.46 1.66
N ILE A 34 0.93 -10.39 2.31
CA ILE A 34 2.24 -10.34 1.63
C ILE A 34 3.07 -11.61 1.85
N GLN A 35 2.68 -12.44 2.82
CA GLN A 35 3.36 -13.70 3.14
C GLN A 35 3.61 -14.58 1.91
N PRO A 36 2.64 -14.81 1.01
CA PRO A 36 2.90 -15.62 -0.18
C PRO A 36 4.00 -15.06 -1.08
N LEU A 37 4.14 -13.73 -1.16
CA LEU A 37 5.19 -13.08 -1.94
C LEU A 37 6.56 -13.20 -1.26
N THR A 38 6.62 -12.97 0.05
CA THR A 38 7.86 -13.08 0.83
C THR A 38 8.36 -14.53 0.91
N ASP A 39 7.45 -15.50 1.02
CA ASP A 39 7.80 -16.92 1.00
C ASP A 39 8.33 -17.37 -0.36
N ALA A 40 7.71 -16.92 -1.46
CA ALA A 40 8.19 -17.18 -2.81
C ALA A 40 9.58 -16.59 -3.03
N PHE A 41 9.82 -15.34 -2.61
CA PHE A 41 11.12 -14.70 -2.68
C PHE A 41 12.18 -15.45 -1.86
N THR A 42 11.87 -15.80 -0.62
CA THR A 42 12.79 -16.58 0.23
C THR A 42 13.11 -17.95 -0.39
N LYS A 43 12.11 -18.62 -0.96
CA LYS A 43 12.29 -19.92 -1.63
C LYS A 43 13.21 -19.83 -2.85
N GLU A 44 13.08 -18.75 -3.61
CA GLU A 44 13.86 -18.54 -4.84
C GLU A 44 15.29 -18.09 -4.56
N THR A 45 15.47 -17.20 -3.57
CA THR A 45 16.75 -16.52 -3.33
C THR A 45 17.54 -17.05 -2.14
N GLY A 46 16.91 -17.80 -1.23
CA GLY A 46 17.48 -18.16 0.06
C GLY A 46 17.54 -17.01 1.08
N VAL A 47 17.13 -15.80 0.70
CA VAL A 47 17.14 -14.61 1.56
C VAL A 47 15.91 -14.62 2.47
N LYS A 48 16.15 -14.55 3.78
CA LYS A 48 15.06 -14.47 4.77
C LYS A 48 14.42 -13.10 4.75
N VAL A 49 13.07 -13.05 4.81
CA VAL A 49 12.32 -11.79 4.88
C VAL A 49 11.63 -11.67 6.23
N ASN A 50 11.95 -10.61 6.96
CA ASN A 50 11.32 -10.23 8.22
C ASN A 50 10.34 -9.09 7.97
N VAL A 51 9.08 -9.23 8.41
CA VAL A 51 8.05 -8.22 8.20
C VAL A 51 7.58 -7.64 9.52
N ALA A 52 7.84 -6.36 9.75
CA ALA A 52 7.29 -5.59 10.86
C ALA A 52 6.02 -4.87 10.41
N TYR A 53 4.86 -5.34 10.87
CA TYR A 53 3.58 -4.70 10.57
C TYR A 53 3.33 -3.51 11.47
N LEU A 54 3.15 -2.33 10.87
CA LEU A 54 2.89 -1.07 11.56
C LEU A 54 1.53 -0.51 11.11
N ARG A 55 0.57 -0.43 12.00
CA ARG A 55 -0.75 0.16 11.68
C ARG A 55 -0.69 1.68 11.49
N LYS A 56 0.20 2.34 12.23
CA LYS A 56 0.47 3.79 12.24
C LYS A 56 1.86 4.05 12.81
N GLY A 57 2.36 5.27 12.68
CA GLY A 57 3.60 5.69 13.35
C GLY A 57 4.88 5.15 12.70
N MET A 58 4.83 4.75 11.42
CA MET A 58 6.02 4.23 10.71
C MET A 58 7.08 5.31 10.52
N ILE A 59 6.67 6.50 10.09
CA ILE A 59 7.58 7.62 9.85
C ILE A 59 8.23 8.06 11.15
N GLU A 60 7.44 8.22 12.21
CA GLU A 60 7.91 8.60 13.54
C GLU A 60 8.91 7.58 14.08
N ARG A 61 8.62 6.30 13.90
CA ARG A 61 9.51 5.20 14.29
C ARG A 61 10.84 5.27 13.53
N MET A 62 10.80 5.35 12.21
CA MET A 62 12.01 5.43 11.39
C MET A 62 12.84 6.66 11.70
N LYS A 63 12.22 7.82 11.95
CA LYS A 63 12.91 9.04 12.41
C LYS A 63 13.59 8.83 13.75
N ALA A 64 12.93 8.18 14.70
CA ALA A 64 13.51 7.90 16.03
C ALA A 64 14.66 6.88 15.95
N GLU A 65 14.58 5.90 15.08
CA GLU A 65 15.65 4.93 14.82
C GLU A 65 16.84 5.57 14.09
N GLY A 66 16.57 6.52 13.19
CA GLY A 66 17.57 7.23 12.38
C GLY A 66 18.46 6.26 11.61
N LYS A 67 19.78 6.46 11.63
CA LYS A 67 20.76 5.58 10.95
C LYS A 67 20.83 4.16 11.50
N ARG A 68 20.17 3.88 12.61
CA ARG A 68 20.10 2.53 13.21
C ARG A 68 18.81 1.82 12.87
N SER A 69 17.98 2.38 11.99
CA SER A 69 16.78 1.69 11.55
C SER A 69 17.16 0.36 10.89
N PRO A 70 16.55 -0.75 11.29
CA PRO A 70 16.77 -2.02 10.64
C PRO A 70 15.98 -2.18 9.33
N ALA A 71 15.14 -1.19 8.97
CA ALA A 71 14.29 -1.28 7.79
C ALA A 71 15.10 -1.13 6.50
N ASP A 72 15.13 -2.17 5.69
CA ASP A 72 15.69 -2.16 4.34
C ASP A 72 14.66 -1.70 3.30
N VAL A 73 13.38 -2.05 3.53
CA VAL A 73 12.28 -1.77 2.61
C VAL A 73 11.06 -1.24 3.36
N VAL A 74 10.42 -0.23 2.79
CA VAL A 74 9.12 0.28 3.26
C VAL A 74 8.03 -0.13 2.28
N LEU A 75 7.02 -0.85 2.76
CA LEU A 75 5.85 -1.25 1.98
C LEU A 75 4.60 -0.52 2.45
N THR A 76 4.08 0.37 1.61
CA THR A 76 2.87 1.11 1.90
C THR A 76 1.64 0.53 1.18
N VAL A 77 0.47 1.10 1.42
CA VAL A 77 -0.80 0.66 0.84
C VAL A 77 -1.42 1.67 -0.13
N ASP A 78 -0.85 2.85 -0.21
CA ASP A 78 -1.29 3.94 -1.09
C ASP A 78 -0.15 4.93 -1.36
N ILE A 79 -0.33 5.74 -2.41
CA ILE A 79 0.67 6.72 -2.85
C ILE A 79 0.88 7.84 -1.82
N SER A 80 -0.16 8.26 -1.09
CA SER A 80 -0.02 9.35 -0.10
C SER A 80 0.96 9.00 1.01
N ARG A 81 0.91 7.74 1.48
CA ARG A 81 1.86 7.24 2.48
C ARG A 81 3.25 7.07 1.93
N LEU A 82 3.35 6.70 0.66
CA LEU A 82 4.63 6.56 -0.01
C LEU A 82 5.31 7.93 -0.17
N ALA A 83 4.56 8.93 -0.67
CA ALA A 83 5.02 10.31 -0.76
C ALA A 83 5.46 10.86 0.62
N ALA A 84 4.70 10.61 1.67
CA ALA A 84 5.05 11.05 3.02
C ALA A 84 6.36 10.45 3.55
N VAL A 85 6.74 9.24 3.14
CA VAL A 85 8.04 8.63 3.50
C VAL A 85 9.17 9.34 2.76
N VAL A 86 8.96 9.67 1.48
CA VAL A 86 9.93 10.44 0.67
C VAL A 86 10.10 11.87 1.21
N GLU A 87 9.00 12.57 1.46
CA GLU A 87 9.00 13.93 2.05
C GLU A 87 9.67 13.98 3.43
N ALA A 88 9.69 12.86 4.14
CA ALA A 88 10.37 12.74 5.42
C ALA A 88 11.88 12.44 5.30
N ASP A 89 12.42 12.36 4.07
CA ASP A 89 13.82 12.01 3.76
C ASP A 89 14.24 10.64 4.35
N LEU A 90 13.35 9.65 4.23
CA LEU A 90 13.55 8.31 4.76
C LEU A 90 13.75 7.25 3.66
N THR A 91 13.98 7.69 2.43
CA THR A 91 14.24 6.82 1.28
C THR A 91 15.51 7.25 0.56
N GLN A 92 16.06 6.35 -0.23
CA GLN A 92 17.14 6.64 -1.17
C GLN A 92 16.73 6.23 -2.59
N PRO A 93 17.27 6.86 -3.63
CA PRO A 93 16.99 6.47 -5.01
C PRO A 93 17.54 5.07 -5.31
N VAL A 94 16.77 4.27 -6.04
CA VAL A 94 17.17 2.93 -6.49
C VAL A 94 17.16 2.90 -8.01
N ILE A 95 18.32 2.76 -8.61
CA ILE A 95 18.48 2.60 -10.07
C ILE A 95 18.57 1.12 -10.37
N ASN A 96 17.55 0.55 -11.01
CA ASN A 96 17.47 -0.86 -11.34
C ASN A 96 16.70 -1.09 -12.64
N GLU A 97 17.34 -1.70 -13.62
CA GLU A 97 16.76 -1.93 -14.95
C GLU A 97 15.52 -2.85 -14.91
N THR A 98 15.49 -3.84 -14.03
CA THR A 98 14.33 -4.72 -13.88
C THR A 98 13.11 -3.94 -13.40
N LEU A 99 13.29 -3.03 -12.43
CA LEU A 99 12.20 -2.19 -11.94
C LEU A 99 11.72 -1.23 -13.03
N THR A 100 12.64 -0.57 -13.74
CA THR A 100 12.27 0.39 -14.78
C THR A 100 11.64 -0.24 -16.01
N LYS A 101 12.01 -1.47 -16.33
CA LYS A 101 11.41 -2.26 -17.43
C LYS A 101 10.01 -2.75 -17.09
N ASN A 102 9.78 -3.16 -15.85
CA ASN A 102 8.53 -3.82 -15.44
C ASN A 102 7.50 -2.85 -14.85
N ILE A 103 7.91 -1.68 -14.37
CA ILE A 103 7.00 -0.70 -13.76
C ILE A 103 6.94 0.54 -14.66
N PRO A 104 5.79 0.83 -15.29
CA PRO A 104 5.61 2.02 -16.13
C PRO A 104 5.93 3.32 -15.40
N ALA A 105 6.39 4.34 -16.13
CA ALA A 105 6.84 5.61 -15.55
C ALA A 105 5.78 6.32 -14.68
N ASN A 106 4.50 6.20 -15.03
CA ASN A 106 3.39 6.77 -14.25
C ASN A 106 3.10 6.03 -12.91
N TYR A 107 3.78 4.90 -12.67
CA TYR A 107 3.67 4.13 -11.42
C TYR A 107 4.98 4.04 -10.64
N ARG A 108 5.92 4.94 -10.92
CA ARG A 108 7.17 5.07 -10.18
C ARG A 108 7.55 6.53 -10.01
N ASP A 109 8.39 6.77 -9.02
CA ASP A 109 8.93 8.09 -8.77
C ASP A 109 9.87 8.55 -9.88
N PRO A 110 9.78 9.81 -10.38
CA PRO A 110 10.74 10.33 -11.35
C PRO A 110 12.20 10.27 -10.87
N ASP A 111 12.41 10.45 -9.55
CA ASP A 111 13.72 10.41 -8.90
C ASP A 111 14.06 9.01 -8.32
N ASN A 112 13.26 8.00 -8.64
CA ASN A 112 13.45 6.59 -8.26
C ASN A 112 13.41 6.29 -6.75
N HIS A 113 12.74 7.10 -5.95
CA HIS A 113 12.56 6.85 -4.52
C HIS A 113 11.47 5.84 -4.19
N TRP A 114 10.53 5.59 -5.11
CA TRP A 114 9.47 4.59 -4.92
C TRP A 114 9.02 3.92 -6.23
N PHE A 115 8.42 2.75 -6.08
CA PHE A 115 7.91 1.92 -7.17
C PHE A 115 6.55 1.33 -6.81
N GLY A 116 5.56 1.47 -7.70
CA GLY A 116 4.23 0.90 -7.53
C GLY A 116 4.19 -0.56 -7.96
N LEU A 117 3.87 -1.46 -7.03
CA LEU A 117 3.80 -2.90 -7.31
C LEU A 117 2.42 -3.35 -7.76
N THR A 118 1.36 -2.67 -7.31
CA THR A 118 -0.03 -3.00 -7.61
C THR A 118 -0.88 -1.76 -7.69
N THR A 119 -1.92 -1.81 -8.52
CA THR A 119 -2.96 -0.77 -8.58
C THR A 119 -4.23 -1.24 -7.91
N ARG A 120 -5.04 -0.30 -7.41
CA ARG A 120 -6.37 -0.56 -6.86
C ARG A 120 -7.34 0.51 -7.31
N ALA A 121 -8.51 0.08 -7.75
CA ALA A 121 -9.60 1.00 -8.06
C ALA A 121 -10.46 1.27 -6.82
N ARG A 122 -10.97 2.48 -6.68
CA ARG A 122 -12.14 2.76 -5.87
C ARG A 122 -13.36 2.41 -6.73
N ILE A 123 -14.25 1.58 -6.20
CA ILE A 123 -15.44 1.13 -6.93
C ILE A 123 -16.68 1.39 -6.10
N ILE A 124 -17.81 1.53 -6.78
CA ILE A 124 -19.13 1.47 -6.18
C ILE A 124 -19.50 -0.02 -6.02
N TYR A 125 -19.95 -0.38 -4.85
CA TYR A 125 -20.45 -1.71 -4.54
C TYR A 125 -21.95 -1.63 -4.27
N ALA A 126 -22.74 -2.31 -5.08
CA ALA A 126 -24.20 -2.27 -4.99
C ALA A 126 -24.79 -3.66 -4.70
N SER A 127 -25.94 -3.69 -4.02
CA SER A 127 -26.73 -4.90 -3.83
C SER A 127 -27.43 -5.27 -5.15
N LYS A 128 -27.23 -6.48 -5.65
CA LYS A 128 -27.92 -6.98 -6.85
C LYS A 128 -29.44 -7.07 -6.70
N GLU A 129 -29.92 -7.21 -5.47
CA GLU A 129 -31.35 -7.32 -5.18
C GLU A 129 -32.04 -5.96 -5.08
N LYS A 130 -31.29 -4.90 -4.73
CA LYS A 130 -31.86 -3.58 -4.41
C LYS A 130 -31.52 -2.49 -5.42
N VAL A 131 -30.58 -2.76 -6.33
CA VAL A 131 -30.10 -1.81 -7.34
C VAL A 131 -30.05 -2.54 -8.67
N ALA A 132 -30.79 -2.05 -9.65
CA ALA A 132 -30.81 -2.64 -10.97
C ALA A 132 -29.46 -2.47 -11.70
N ASP A 133 -29.16 -3.38 -12.62
CA ASP A 133 -27.96 -3.29 -13.45
C ASP A 133 -27.98 -1.97 -14.24
N GLY A 134 -26.87 -1.25 -14.21
CA GLY A 134 -26.74 0.06 -14.86
C GLY A 134 -27.39 1.25 -14.13
N GLU A 135 -28.08 1.03 -13.01
CA GLU A 135 -28.72 2.12 -12.25
C GLU A 135 -27.73 3.09 -11.60
N VAL A 136 -26.53 2.62 -11.23
CA VAL A 136 -25.42 3.43 -10.73
C VAL A 136 -24.13 2.99 -11.41
N THR A 137 -23.56 3.86 -12.24
CA THR A 137 -22.36 3.57 -13.04
C THR A 137 -21.22 4.54 -12.77
N THR A 138 -21.53 5.73 -12.24
CA THR A 138 -20.53 6.77 -11.93
C THR A 138 -20.66 7.25 -10.51
N TYR A 139 -19.61 7.90 -10.01
CA TYR A 139 -19.65 8.53 -8.68
C TYR A 139 -20.63 9.70 -8.61
N GLU A 140 -20.82 10.40 -9.71
CA GLU A 140 -21.77 11.53 -9.82
C GLU A 140 -23.21 11.07 -9.57
N ASN A 141 -23.55 9.85 -10.01
CA ASN A 141 -24.89 9.27 -9.78
C ASN A 141 -25.23 9.18 -8.28
N LEU A 142 -24.25 9.06 -7.40
CA LEU A 142 -24.47 8.94 -5.96
C LEU A 142 -25.03 10.24 -5.33
N ALA A 143 -24.95 11.37 -6.04
CA ALA A 143 -25.53 12.64 -5.62
C ALA A 143 -27.07 12.73 -5.82
N ASP A 144 -27.66 11.82 -6.61
CA ASP A 144 -29.09 11.80 -6.86
C ASP A 144 -29.88 11.54 -5.56
N PRO A 145 -30.91 12.35 -5.25
CA PRO A 145 -31.75 12.18 -4.07
C PRO A 145 -32.45 10.81 -3.94
N LYS A 146 -32.60 10.05 -5.04
CA LYS A 146 -33.12 8.68 -5.00
C LYS A 146 -32.31 7.73 -4.12
N TRP A 147 -31.05 8.08 -3.84
CA TRP A 147 -30.17 7.32 -2.97
C TRP A 147 -30.28 7.71 -1.48
N LYS A 148 -31.22 8.58 -1.11
CA LYS A 148 -31.39 9.01 0.27
C LYS A 148 -31.55 7.82 1.22
N GLY A 149 -30.68 7.77 2.26
CA GLY A 149 -30.67 6.68 3.23
C GLY A 149 -30.14 5.35 2.70
N ARG A 150 -29.49 5.34 1.52
CA ARG A 150 -29.05 4.09 0.85
C ARG A 150 -27.54 3.99 0.66
N ILE A 151 -26.78 5.02 1.01
CA ILE A 151 -25.32 5.04 0.83
C ILE A 151 -24.61 4.82 2.17
N CYS A 152 -23.59 3.97 2.16
CA CYS A 152 -22.63 3.89 3.26
C CYS A 152 -21.21 4.08 2.74
N THR A 153 -20.36 4.71 3.55
CA THR A 153 -18.97 5.00 3.18
C THR A 153 -18.07 5.02 4.40
N ARG A 154 -16.76 5.04 4.14
CA ARG A 154 -15.73 5.25 5.16
C ARG A 154 -15.69 6.72 5.58
N SER A 155 -14.99 7.01 6.69
CA SER A 155 -14.74 8.38 7.13
C SER A 155 -14.17 9.25 6.00
N GLY A 156 -14.62 10.50 5.91
CA GLY A 156 -14.07 11.50 4.98
C GLY A 156 -12.58 11.81 5.21
N THR A 157 -12.07 11.55 6.42
CA THR A 157 -10.64 11.71 6.75
C THR A 157 -9.80 10.47 6.42
N ASN A 158 -10.42 9.40 5.91
CA ASN A 158 -9.68 8.24 5.48
C ASN A 158 -8.94 8.51 4.17
N ALA A 159 -7.67 8.10 4.06
CA ALA A 159 -6.83 8.35 2.89
C ALA A 159 -7.49 7.95 1.55
N TYR A 160 -8.28 6.87 1.54
CA TYR A 160 -8.98 6.43 0.32
C TYR A 160 -10.16 7.32 -0.05
N THR A 161 -10.87 7.85 0.94
CA THR A 161 -11.95 8.82 0.71
C THR A 161 -11.37 10.16 0.28
N VAL A 162 -10.27 10.59 0.91
CA VAL A 162 -9.53 11.79 0.50
C VAL A 162 -9.06 11.66 -0.96
N ALA A 163 -8.44 10.54 -1.35
CA ALA A 163 -7.98 10.32 -2.71
C ALA A 163 -9.14 10.35 -3.74
N LEU A 164 -10.29 9.75 -3.42
CA LEU A 164 -11.48 9.84 -4.26
C LEU A 164 -11.97 11.28 -4.39
N THR A 165 -12.05 12.00 -3.28
CA THR A 165 -12.47 13.41 -3.28
C THR A 165 -11.51 14.27 -4.11
N SER A 166 -10.20 14.05 -3.97
CA SER A 166 -9.18 14.74 -4.79
C SER A 166 -9.36 14.47 -6.28
N ALA A 167 -9.69 13.23 -6.67
CA ALA A 167 -9.99 12.91 -8.06
C ALA A 167 -11.24 13.64 -8.57
N ILE A 168 -12.31 13.68 -7.77
CA ILE A 168 -13.53 14.47 -8.12
C ILE A 168 -13.19 15.95 -8.26
N ILE A 169 -12.39 16.53 -7.37
CA ILE A 169 -11.94 17.93 -7.48
C ILE A 169 -11.13 18.14 -8.76
N HIS A 170 -10.21 17.23 -9.07
CA HIS A 170 -9.38 17.31 -10.26
C HIS A 170 -10.20 17.33 -11.56
N HIS A 171 -11.22 16.47 -11.64
CA HIS A 171 -12.04 16.36 -12.85
C HIS A 171 -13.14 17.40 -12.98
N HIS A 172 -13.69 17.89 -11.87
CA HIS A 172 -14.90 18.74 -11.88
C HIS A 172 -14.69 20.13 -11.27
N GLY A 173 -13.56 20.37 -10.62
CA GLY A 173 -13.30 21.60 -9.86
C GLY A 173 -13.89 21.56 -8.45
N LEU A 174 -13.42 22.48 -7.59
CA LEU A 174 -13.71 22.48 -6.16
C LEU A 174 -15.20 22.69 -5.87
N GLU A 175 -15.83 23.63 -6.53
CA GLU A 175 -17.25 23.99 -6.31
C GLU A 175 -18.20 22.80 -6.59
N LYS A 176 -18.00 22.15 -7.75
CA LYS A 176 -18.82 20.98 -8.12
C LYS A 176 -18.54 19.80 -7.21
N ALA A 177 -17.29 19.58 -6.81
CA ALA A 177 -16.92 18.53 -5.87
C ALA A 177 -17.55 18.75 -4.50
N GLU A 178 -17.59 19.99 -4.00
CA GLU A 178 -18.26 20.32 -2.74
C GLU A 178 -19.75 20.06 -2.82
N LYS A 179 -20.42 20.51 -3.88
CA LYS A 179 -21.84 20.24 -4.11
C LYS A 179 -22.13 18.74 -4.15
N TRP A 180 -21.33 17.99 -4.87
CA TRP A 180 -21.42 16.52 -4.92
C TRP A 180 -21.28 15.90 -3.53
N LEU A 181 -20.24 16.27 -2.75
CA LEU A 181 -20.01 15.76 -1.40
C LEU A 181 -21.18 16.05 -0.46
N ARG A 182 -21.76 17.24 -0.53
CA ARG A 182 -22.95 17.62 0.27
C ARG A 182 -24.16 16.76 -0.10
N SER A 183 -24.38 16.51 -1.38
CA SER A 183 -25.47 15.66 -1.86
C SER A 183 -25.26 14.20 -1.41
N VAL A 184 -24.07 13.65 -1.59
CA VAL A 184 -23.73 12.29 -1.11
C VAL A 184 -23.89 12.19 0.42
N LYS A 185 -23.48 13.21 1.17
CA LYS A 185 -23.70 13.28 2.64
C LYS A 185 -25.17 13.17 2.99
N ASN A 186 -26.06 13.86 2.26
CA ASN A 186 -27.50 13.81 2.49
C ASN A 186 -28.11 12.44 2.17
N ASN A 187 -27.45 11.67 1.32
CA ASN A 187 -27.87 10.33 0.90
C ASN A 187 -27.34 9.20 1.80
N LEU A 188 -26.53 9.53 2.83
CA LEU A 188 -25.97 8.52 3.71
C LEU A 188 -27.04 7.83 4.56
N ALA A 189 -26.98 6.50 4.63
CA ALA A 189 -27.80 5.68 5.52
C ALA A 189 -27.36 5.76 6.98
N ARG A 190 -26.10 6.08 7.21
CA ARG A 190 -25.49 6.13 8.53
C ARG A 190 -24.25 7.03 8.57
N LYS A 191 -23.78 7.35 9.77
CA LYS A 191 -22.50 8.05 9.96
C LYS A 191 -21.36 7.24 9.31
N PRO A 192 -20.49 7.88 8.52
CA PRO A 192 -19.33 7.22 7.92
C PRO A 192 -18.45 6.52 8.95
N GLN A 193 -18.17 5.23 8.75
CA GLN A 193 -17.40 4.42 9.71
C GLN A 193 -16.86 3.13 9.08
N GLY A 194 -15.97 2.46 9.80
CA GLY A 194 -15.45 1.15 9.42
C GLY A 194 -14.47 1.18 8.24
N ASN A 195 -14.12 0.01 7.76
CA ASN A 195 -13.25 -0.22 6.61
C ASN A 195 -14.06 -0.67 5.38
N ASP A 196 -13.39 -0.98 4.26
CA ASP A 196 -14.04 -1.39 3.01
C ASP A 196 -14.90 -2.65 3.20
N ARG A 197 -14.40 -3.65 3.96
CA ARG A 197 -15.17 -4.87 4.26
C ARG A 197 -16.44 -4.59 5.07
N ALA A 198 -16.38 -3.59 5.96
CA ALA A 198 -17.55 -3.17 6.73
C ALA A 198 -18.62 -2.50 5.86
N GLN A 199 -18.22 -1.82 4.76
CA GLN A 199 -19.17 -1.27 3.78
C GLN A 199 -19.84 -2.42 3.00
N VAL A 200 -19.04 -3.35 2.47
CA VAL A 200 -19.56 -4.52 1.76
C VAL A 200 -20.52 -5.32 2.62
N LYS A 201 -20.15 -5.58 3.90
CA LYS A 201 -21.03 -6.27 4.85
C LYS A 201 -22.35 -5.51 5.08
N ALA A 202 -22.30 -4.19 5.19
CA ALA A 202 -23.49 -3.38 5.37
C ALA A 202 -24.44 -3.42 4.16
N ILE A 203 -23.90 -3.41 2.94
CA ILE A 203 -24.70 -3.58 1.70
C ILE A 203 -25.33 -4.97 1.63
N TRP A 204 -24.61 -6.01 2.04
CA TRP A 204 -25.10 -7.37 2.04
C TRP A 204 -26.18 -7.64 3.09
N SER A 205 -26.05 -7.05 4.28
CA SER A 205 -27.00 -7.26 5.39
C SER A 205 -28.25 -6.38 5.33
N GLY A 206 -28.37 -5.45 4.39
CA GLY A 206 -29.48 -4.55 4.22
C GLY A 206 -29.28 -3.23 4.92
#